data_dfad4dbd580f0966582fa04b0e335fef
#
_entry.id   dfad4dbd580f0966582fa04b0e335fef
#
_cell.length_a   1.000
_cell.length_b   1.000
_cell.length_c   1.000
_cell.angle_alpha   90.00
_cell.angle_beta   90.00
_cell.angle_gamma   90.00
#
_symmetry.space_group_name_H-M   'P 1'
#
loop_
_entity.id
_entity.type
_entity.pdbx_description
1 polymer ?
#
loop_
_entity_poly.entity_id
_entity_poly.type
_entity_poly.pdbx_seq_one_letter_code
_entity_poly.pdbx_strand_id
1 'polypeptide(L)'
;RNPSPVILNLEGTDPTCNAGKDGKIWLKSIQSEVNISFYTWSAANQTAAKDTIFNLAAGNYQLTVTNEAGCKGSISFNLKEPPAIIINQFNKGNACFGYAEGEAEISVTGGNPGYNILWSDGTTSFKRQNMKGGIYNISVTDARNCLKMEEVIIYQPEKTILDFDLDSVSCFRKSDAILSFVAFGGKGPFVYSFDKTTWQTGNRISNLGTGKYTLFLKDANSCLTDTTFNIPEPLFFNIDLGQEIIKANYNQKISLIPLLFNGQPPIKYKWSLPDSTALSCLRCKDAIFTANRTMEINLMATDRNGCIAKDGVKILVSQQRNIAIPTAFSPNNDAQNDILIIHGPENIKILQFKIYDQLGNLVYQDAGFFTNETSRGWNGTFRQMEVPVGNYEWFCTVEYPDGYKDYLRGQTQLIR
;
A
#
# COMPACT_ATOMS: atom_id res chain seq x y z
N ARG A 1 -40.21 -98.27 38.34
CA ARG A 1 -39.03 -97.89 37.55
C ARG A 1 -38.93 -96.37 37.57
N ASN A 2 -37.77 -95.83 37.98
CA ASN A 2 -37.52 -94.40 37.78
C ASN A 2 -37.44 -94.14 36.27
N PRO A 3 -38.14 -93.16 35.75
CA PRO A 3 -38.06 -92.86 34.33
C PRO A 3 -36.63 -92.39 33.99
N SER A 4 -36.13 -92.83 32.82
CA SER A 4 -34.79 -92.48 32.32
C SER A 4 -34.66 -90.96 32.05
N PRO A 5 -33.52 -90.41 32.38
CA PRO A 5 -33.30 -88.97 32.15
C PRO A 5 -33.38 -88.59 30.65
N VAL A 6 -33.90 -87.40 30.36
CA VAL A 6 -33.89 -86.83 28.99
C VAL A 6 -32.46 -86.33 28.69
N ILE A 7 -31.81 -86.94 27.69
CA ILE A 7 -30.45 -86.51 27.24
C ILE A 7 -30.58 -85.69 25.95
N LEU A 8 -29.97 -84.55 25.96
CA LEU A 8 -30.01 -83.58 24.87
C LEU A 8 -28.60 -83.31 24.29
N ASN A 9 -28.53 -83.08 22.99
CA ASN A 9 -27.33 -82.64 22.33
C ASN A 9 -27.68 -81.48 21.41
N LEU A 10 -26.96 -80.32 21.52
CA LEU A 10 -27.15 -79.14 20.73
C LEU A 10 -25.99 -78.93 19.75
N GLU A 11 -26.31 -78.42 18.61
CA GLU A 11 -25.38 -77.83 17.66
C GLU A 11 -25.80 -76.39 17.34
N GLY A 12 -24.83 -75.53 16.91
CA GLY A 12 -25.12 -74.16 16.55
C GLY A 12 -24.11 -73.60 15.57
N THR A 13 -24.49 -72.51 14.94
CA THR A 13 -23.62 -71.71 14.17
C THR A 13 -23.50 -70.30 14.81
N ASP A 14 -22.27 -69.88 15.05
CA ASP A 14 -21.96 -68.62 15.66
C ASP A 14 -22.39 -67.44 14.73
N PRO A 15 -22.70 -66.29 15.29
CA PRO A 15 -22.91 -65.10 14.52
C PRO A 15 -21.73 -64.80 13.58
N THR A 16 -22.04 -64.34 12.34
CA THR A 16 -21.04 -64.12 11.30
C THR A 16 -20.16 -62.96 11.62
N CYS A 17 -20.73 -61.87 12.20
CA CYS A 17 -20.05 -60.65 12.54
C CYS A 17 -20.10 -60.38 14.07
N ASN A 18 -19.17 -59.55 14.51
CA ASN A 18 -19.24 -59.00 15.88
C ASN A 18 -20.55 -58.20 16.04
N ALA A 19 -21.23 -58.40 17.17
CA ALA A 19 -22.58 -57.90 17.45
C ALA A 19 -23.63 -58.36 16.42
N GLY A 20 -23.32 -59.35 15.59
CA GLY A 20 -24.27 -59.99 14.67
C GLY A 20 -25.41 -60.72 15.41
N LYS A 21 -26.52 -60.90 14.70
CA LYS A 21 -27.72 -61.58 15.19
C LYS A 21 -28.18 -62.69 14.25
N ASP A 22 -27.26 -63.24 13.50
CA ASP A 22 -27.52 -64.28 12.53
C ASP A 22 -27.14 -65.69 13.04
N GLY A 23 -26.81 -65.81 14.34
CA GLY A 23 -26.54 -67.08 15.02
C GLY A 23 -27.77 -68.00 15.05
N LYS A 24 -27.52 -69.25 15.08
CA LYS A 24 -28.56 -70.33 15.08
C LYS A 24 -28.15 -71.44 16.00
N ILE A 25 -29.11 -72.06 16.73
CA ILE A 25 -28.91 -73.23 17.56
C ILE A 25 -30.05 -74.22 17.25
N TRP A 26 -29.72 -75.48 17.14
CA TRP A 26 -30.71 -76.54 16.96
C TRP A 26 -30.40 -77.73 17.79
N LEU A 27 -31.47 -78.47 18.11
CA LEU A 27 -31.37 -79.76 18.77
C LEU A 27 -30.88 -80.84 17.79
N LYS A 28 -29.67 -81.34 17.95
CA LYS A 28 -29.08 -82.37 17.10
C LYS A 28 -29.65 -83.75 17.38
N SER A 29 -29.79 -84.10 18.66
CA SER A 29 -30.36 -85.39 19.09
C SER A 29 -30.99 -85.31 20.49
N ILE A 30 -32.00 -86.12 20.71
CA ILE A 30 -32.69 -86.32 21.98
C ILE A 30 -32.87 -87.80 22.29
N GLN A 31 -32.62 -88.17 23.49
CA GLN A 31 -32.92 -89.52 23.98
C GLN A 31 -33.91 -89.40 25.12
N SER A 32 -35.11 -90.07 24.94
CA SER A 32 -36.18 -90.10 25.89
C SER A 32 -36.99 -91.37 25.66
N GLU A 33 -37.43 -92.07 26.69
CA GLU A 33 -38.24 -93.23 26.56
C GLU A 33 -39.71 -92.97 26.19
N VAL A 34 -40.13 -91.69 26.37
CA VAL A 34 -41.48 -91.23 26.06
C VAL A 34 -41.43 -89.95 25.17
N ASN A 35 -42.54 -89.65 24.52
CA ASN A 35 -42.63 -88.50 23.62
C ASN A 35 -42.34 -87.18 24.31
N ILE A 36 -41.86 -86.19 23.55
CA ILE A 36 -41.58 -84.84 24.02
C ILE A 36 -42.86 -84.02 23.96
N SER A 37 -43.18 -83.37 25.10
CA SER A 37 -44.36 -82.51 25.20
C SER A 37 -44.02 -81.01 24.89
N PHE A 38 -42.86 -80.49 25.42
CA PHE A 38 -42.53 -79.08 25.33
C PHE A 38 -41.03 -78.85 25.16
N TYR A 39 -40.72 -77.83 24.34
CA TYR A 39 -39.39 -77.22 24.20
C TYR A 39 -39.45 -75.78 24.77
N THR A 40 -38.54 -75.42 25.67
CA THR A 40 -38.45 -74.10 26.26
C THR A 40 -37.01 -73.57 26.14
N TRP A 41 -36.82 -72.49 25.40
CA TRP A 41 -35.54 -71.84 25.29
C TRP A 41 -35.46 -70.67 26.26
N SER A 42 -34.26 -70.34 26.74
CA SER A 42 -34.01 -69.25 27.66
C SER A 42 -34.01 -67.88 26.92
N ALA A 43 -34.03 -67.87 25.59
CA ALA A 43 -34.10 -66.64 24.81
C ALA A 43 -35.47 -65.98 24.96
N ALA A 44 -35.55 -64.78 25.50
CA ALA A 44 -36.77 -64.04 25.61
C ALA A 44 -37.44 -63.93 24.21
N ASN A 45 -38.73 -64.23 24.13
CA ASN A 45 -39.57 -64.19 22.91
C ASN A 45 -39.47 -65.41 21.94
N GLN A 46 -38.83 -66.51 22.33
CA GLN A 46 -38.88 -67.75 21.54
C GLN A 46 -39.57 -68.89 22.29
N THR A 47 -40.81 -68.68 22.63
CA THR A 47 -41.73 -69.73 23.03
C THR A 47 -42.18 -70.54 21.82
N ALA A 48 -41.24 -71.09 21.09
CA ALA A 48 -41.58 -71.90 19.97
C ALA A 48 -41.48 -73.41 20.39
N ALA A 49 -42.51 -74.15 20.19
CA ALA A 49 -42.51 -75.57 20.16
C ALA A 49 -41.63 -76.12 19.00
N LYS A 50 -40.36 -75.65 18.94
CA LYS A 50 -39.43 -76.00 17.91
C LYS A 50 -38.07 -76.36 18.46
N ASP A 51 -37.46 -77.27 17.80
CA ASP A 51 -36.12 -77.79 18.05
C ASP A 51 -34.99 -76.82 17.62
N THR A 52 -35.34 -75.70 17.04
CA THR A 52 -34.39 -74.77 16.43
C THR A 52 -34.77 -73.32 16.70
N ILE A 53 -33.77 -72.47 17.07
CA ILE A 53 -33.91 -71.03 17.21
C ILE A 53 -32.90 -70.29 16.30
N PHE A 54 -33.31 -69.12 15.77
CA PHE A 54 -32.59 -68.33 14.80
C PHE A 54 -32.42 -66.88 15.25
N ASN A 55 -31.67 -66.12 14.50
CA ASN A 55 -31.43 -64.68 14.70
C ASN A 55 -30.87 -64.44 16.13
N LEU A 56 -29.88 -65.21 16.52
CA LEU A 56 -29.26 -65.12 17.83
C LEU A 56 -27.98 -64.29 17.80
N ALA A 57 -27.82 -63.48 18.83
CA ALA A 57 -26.54 -62.83 19.13
C ALA A 57 -25.62 -63.82 19.86
N ALA A 58 -24.33 -63.40 20.02
CA ALA A 58 -23.44 -64.16 20.90
C ALA A 58 -24.00 -64.22 22.36
N GLY A 59 -23.83 -65.33 23.01
CA GLY A 59 -24.34 -65.52 24.37
C GLY A 59 -24.61 -66.95 24.72
N ASN A 60 -25.01 -67.17 25.96
CA ASN A 60 -25.34 -68.49 26.48
C ASN A 60 -26.86 -68.78 26.43
N TYR A 61 -27.26 -69.86 25.73
CA TYR A 61 -28.64 -70.21 25.50
C TYR A 61 -28.90 -71.57 26.11
N GLN A 62 -30.02 -71.72 26.80
CA GLN A 62 -30.42 -73.01 27.47
C GLN A 62 -31.70 -73.54 26.83
N LEU A 63 -31.70 -74.79 26.45
CA LEU A 63 -32.88 -75.57 26.10
C LEU A 63 -33.28 -76.42 27.28
N THR A 64 -34.55 -76.33 27.66
CA THR A 64 -35.18 -77.25 28.58
C THR A 64 -36.26 -77.99 27.82
N VAL A 65 -36.24 -79.32 27.84
CA VAL A 65 -37.23 -80.18 27.21
C VAL A 65 -37.99 -80.96 28.30
N THR A 66 -39.28 -81.00 28.14
CA THR A 66 -40.15 -81.79 29.05
C THR A 66 -40.84 -82.90 28.25
N ASN A 67 -40.83 -84.13 28.72
CA ASN A 67 -41.53 -85.27 28.11
C ASN A 67 -42.94 -85.41 28.67
N GLU A 68 -43.76 -86.30 28.06
CA GLU A 68 -45.15 -86.57 28.51
C GLU A 68 -45.24 -87.17 29.94
N ALA A 69 -44.17 -87.75 30.44
CA ALA A 69 -44.06 -88.21 31.82
C ALA A 69 -43.66 -87.07 32.78
N GLY A 70 -43.46 -85.82 32.34
CA GLY A 70 -43.07 -84.68 33.14
C GLY A 70 -41.58 -84.60 33.48
N CYS A 71 -40.72 -85.47 32.93
CA CYS A 71 -39.30 -85.49 33.17
C CYS A 71 -38.67 -84.38 32.33
N LYS A 72 -37.68 -83.63 32.90
CA LYS A 72 -37.00 -82.49 32.28
C LYS A 72 -35.54 -82.86 32.04
N GLY A 73 -35.05 -82.46 30.89
CA GLY A 73 -33.63 -82.36 30.55
C GLY A 73 -33.28 -80.98 30.17
N SER A 74 -32.12 -80.46 30.57
CA SER A 74 -31.64 -79.11 30.21
C SER A 74 -30.22 -79.22 29.74
N ILE A 75 -29.89 -78.41 28.72
CA ILE A 75 -28.55 -78.25 28.15
C ILE A 75 -28.32 -76.78 27.73
N SER A 76 -27.09 -76.27 27.88
CA SER A 76 -26.70 -74.92 27.46
C SER A 76 -25.75 -74.98 26.27
N PHE A 77 -25.86 -74.03 25.40
CA PHE A 77 -24.99 -73.88 24.28
C PHE A 77 -24.51 -72.36 24.21
N ASN A 78 -23.20 -72.18 24.08
CA ASN A 78 -22.62 -70.84 24.04
C ASN A 78 -22.23 -70.48 22.61
N LEU A 79 -22.94 -69.48 22.02
CA LEU A 79 -22.59 -68.87 20.77
C LEU A 79 -21.50 -67.83 21.00
N LYS A 80 -20.44 -67.94 20.21
CA LYS A 80 -19.30 -66.96 20.21
C LYS A 80 -19.39 -66.06 18.97
N GLU A 81 -19.02 -64.84 19.11
CA GLU A 81 -18.84 -63.90 17.96
C GLU A 81 -17.35 -63.66 17.64
N PRO A 82 -17.02 -63.32 16.41
CA PRO A 82 -15.66 -62.91 16.07
C PRO A 82 -15.31 -61.64 16.82
N PRO A 83 -14.01 -61.33 17.04
CA PRO A 83 -13.57 -60.08 17.57
C PRO A 83 -14.04 -58.92 16.66
N ALA A 84 -14.30 -57.74 17.23
CA ALA A 84 -14.63 -56.56 16.44
C ALA A 84 -13.50 -56.23 15.47
N ILE A 85 -13.86 -55.73 14.26
CA ILE A 85 -12.90 -55.20 13.32
C ILE A 85 -12.34 -53.89 13.93
N ILE A 86 -11.02 -53.84 14.09
CA ILE A 86 -10.27 -52.67 14.57
C ILE A 86 -9.41 -52.17 13.42
N ILE A 87 -9.59 -50.90 13.06
CA ILE A 87 -8.80 -50.20 12.03
C ILE A 87 -7.76 -49.32 12.73
N ASN A 88 -6.50 -49.65 12.54
CA ASN A 88 -5.39 -48.81 13.02
C ASN A 88 -4.87 -47.99 11.85
N GLN A 89 -4.67 -46.67 12.08
CA GLN A 89 -4.22 -45.74 11.06
C GLN A 89 -2.95 -45.05 11.49
N PHE A 90 -2.02 -44.90 10.55
CA PHE A 90 -0.87 -44.01 10.61
C PHE A 90 -1.03 -42.97 9.52
N ASN A 91 -1.16 -41.71 9.92
CA ASN A 91 -1.41 -40.61 9.01
C ASN A 91 -0.29 -39.58 9.11
N LYS A 92 0.27 -39.21 7.97
CA LYS A 92 1.20 -38.09 7.83
C LYS A 92 0.49 -36.95 7.07
N GLY A 93 0.42 -35.77 7.69
CA GLY A 93 -0.18 -34.59 7.08
C GLY A 93 0.71 -33.93 6.04
N ASN A 94 0.19 -32.93 5.35
CA ASN A 94 0.91 -32.09 4.42
C ASN A 94 1.70 -31.01 5.17
N ALA A 95 2.90 -30.72 4.70
CA ALA A 95 3.70 -29.62 5.23
C ALA A 95 3.16 -28.24 4.83
N CYS A 96 2.58 -28.15 3.63
CA CYS A 96 2.06 -26.91 3.06
C CYS A 96 0.58 -27.04 2.67
N PHE A 97 -0.14 -25.92 2.72
CA PHE A 97 -1.52 -25.85 2.24
C PHE A 97 -1.61 -26.19 0.74
N GLY A 98 -2.58 -27.05 0.39
CA GLY A 98 -2.87 -27.43 -1.00
C GLY A 98 -1.87 -28.39 -1.63
N TYR A 99 -0.79 -28.75 -0.94
CA TYR A 99 0.15 -29.76 -1.41
C TYR A 99 -0.44 -31.17 -1.21
N ALA A 100 0.07 -32.10 -2.00
CA ALA A 100 -0.33 -33.51 -1.93
C ALA A 100 0.87 -34.37 -1.51
N GLU A 101 1.29 -34.21 -0.25
CA GLU A 101 2.42 -34.92 0.37
C GLU A 101 1.99 -35.86 1.49
N GLY A 102 0.68 -35.84 1.78
CA GLY A 102 0.07 -36.67 2.84
C GLY A 102 0.20 -38.16 2.55
N GLU A 103 0.33 -38.94 3.64
CA GLU A 103 0.40 -40.39 3.57
C GLU A 103 -0.59 -40.98 4.57
N ALA A 104 -1.17 -42.10 4.21
CA ALA A 104 -1.96 -42.94 5.13
C ALA A 104 -1.59 -44.40 4.99
N GLU A 105 -1.43 -45.09 6.11
CA GLU A 105 -1.22 -46.52 6.17
C GLU A 105 -2.23 -47.13 7.13
N ILE A 106 -3.02 -48.08 6.63
CA ILE A 106 -4.11 -48.73 7.34
C ILE A 106 -3.70 -50.16 7.67
N SER A 107 -3.85 -50.55 8.90
CA SER A 107 -3.76 -51.95 9.32
C SER A 107 -5.02 -52.39 10.02
N VAL A 108 -5.43 -53.63 9.81
CA VAL A 108 -6.70 -54.15 10.29
C VAL A 108 -6.46 -55.37 11.15
N THR A 109 -7.15 -55.45 12.29
CA THR A 109 -7.13 -56.60 13.19
C THR A 109 -8.57 -56.95 13.62
N GLY A 110 -8.78 -58.15 14.14
CA GLY A 110 -10.13 -58.62 14.52
C GLY A 110 -10.96 -59.06 13.32
N GLY A 111 -12.25 -59.25 13.50
CA GLY A 111 -13.14 -59.80 12.46
C GLY A 111 -12.72 -61.21 12.02
N ASN A 112 -13.05 -61.53 10.77
CA ASN A 112 -12.64 -62.75 10.08
C ASN A 112 -11.54 -62.42 9.08
N PRO A 113 -10.29 -62.84 9.23
CA PRO A 113 -9.17 -62.43 8.39
C PRO A 113 -9.41 -62.63 6.88
N GLY A 114 -8.85 -61.73 6.08
CA GLY A 114 -9.09 -61.59 4.65
C GLY A 114 -9.83 -60.27 4.34
N TYR A 115 -9.13 -59.15 4.57
CA TYR A 115 -9.74 -57.84 4.52
C TYR A 115 -9.65 -57.18 3.15
N ASN A 116 -10.73 -56.50 2.75
CA ASN A 116 -10.80 -55.60 1.64
C ASN A 116 -11.04 -54.18 2.16
N ILE A 117 -10.33 -53.20 1.62
CA ILE A 117 -10.51 -51.79 1.94
C ILE A 117 -11.04 -51.05 0.69
N LEU A 118 -11.96 -50.12 0.92
CA LEU A 118 -12.47 -49.23 -0.12
C LEU A 118 -12.52 -47.83 0.46
N TRP A 119 -11.80 -46.91 -0.22
CA TRP A 119 -11.81 -45.48 0.09
C TRP A 119 -12.97 -44.81 -0.62
N SER A 120 -13.37 -43.64 -0.14
CA SER A 120 -14.44 -42.81 -0.73
C SER A 120 -14.20 -42.39 -2.19
N ASP A 121 -12.95 -42.41 -2.64
CA ASP A 121 -12.57 -42.13 -4.01
C ASP A 121 -12.44 -43.40 -4.89
N GLY A 122 -12.83 -44.56 -4.40
CA GLY A 122 -12.80 -45.85 -5.11
C GLY A 122 -11.46 -46.57 -5.06
N THR A 123 -10.43 -46.06 -4.41
CA THR A 123 -9.16 -46.78 -4.24
C THR A 123 -9.27 -47.91 -3.21
N THR A 124 -8.43 -48.97 -3.36
CA THR A 124 -8.48 -50.19 -2.52
C THR A 124 -7.14 -50.51 -1.86
N SER A 125 -6.21 -49.55 -1.81
CA SER A 125 -4.89 -49.75 -1.21
C SER A 125 -4.90 -49.51 0.30
N PHE A 126 -4.20 -50.35 1.05
CA PHE A 126 -3.95 -50.17 2.48
C PHE A 126 -2.90 -49.11 2.78
N LYS A 127 -2.07 -48.73 1.79
CA LYS A 127 -1.09 -47.65 1.89
C LYS A 127 -1.28 -46.67 0.75
N ARG A 128 -1.40 -45.40 1.11
CA ARG A 128 -1.58 -44.30 0.16
C ARG A 128 -0.57 -43.19 0.41
N GLN A 129 -0.10 -42.58 -0.70
CA GLN A 129 0.81 -41.43 -0.72
C GLN A 129 0.24 -40.35 -1.61
N ASN A 130 0.85 -39.19 -1.59
CA ASN A 130 0.45 -38.02 -2.38
C ASN A 130 -1.00 -37.61 -2.13
N MET A 131 -1.44 -37.67 -0.87
CA MET A 131 -2.80 -37.28 -0.47
C MET A 131 -2.87 -35.79 -0.17
N LYS A 132 -3.89 -35.14 -0.70
CA LYS A 132 -4.22 -33.75 -0.30
C LYS A 132 -4.77 -33.75 1.13
N GLY A 133 -4.69 -32.59 1.79
CA GLY A 133 -5.36 -32.42 3.08
C GLY A 133 -6.88 -32.57 2.95
N GLY A 134 -7.49 -33.22 3.89
CA GLY A 134 -8.92 -33.47 3.88
C GLY A 134 -9.34 -34.72 4.70
N ILE A 135 -10.63 -34.97 4.70
CA ILE A 135 -11.25 -36.14 5.32
C ILE A 135 -11.57 -37.17 4.25
N TYR A 136 -11.13 -38.38 4.45
CA TYR A 136 -11.36 -39.53 3.58
C TYR A 136 -12.12 -40.61 4.35
N ASN A 137 -13.26 -41.06 3.88
CA ASN A 137 -13.97 -42.15 4.45
C ASN A 137 -13.43 -43.47 3.91
N ILE A 138 -13.20 -44.44 4.77
CA ILE A 138 -12.84 -45.79 4.40
C ILE A 138 -13.88 -46.79 4.89
N SER A 139 -14.09 -47.81 4.11
CA SER A 139 -14.85 -49.01 4.52
C SER A 139 -13.96 -50.24 4.42
N VAL A 140 -13.91 -51.03 5.49
CA VAL A 140 -13.20 -52.29 5.56
C VAL A 140 -14.21 -53.40 5.66
N THR A 141 -14.06 -54.39 4.80
CA THR A 141 -14.91 -55.61 4.79
C THR A 141 -14.02 -56.83 5.04
N ASP A 142 -14.41 -57.68 5.95
CA ASP A 142 -13.69 -58.93 6.24
C ASP A 142 -14.11 -60.10 5.31
N ALA A 143 -13.50 -61.28 5.45
CA ALA A 143 -13.77 -62.43 4.61
C ALA A 143 -15.23 -62.93 4.67
N ARG A 144 -15.99 -62.54 5.71
CA ARG A 144 -17.42 -62.89 5.86
C ARG A 144 -18.35 -61.68 5.57
N ASN A 145 -17.83 -60.63 4.89
CA ASN A 145 -18.58 -59.40 4.54
C ASN A 145 -19.00 -58.56 5.77
N CYS A 146 -18.35 -58.68 6.92
CA CYS A 146 -18.58 -57.79 8.03
C CYS A 146 -17.94 -56.42 7.71
N LEU A 147 -18.71 -55.33 7.83
CA LEU A 147 -18.32 -54.00 7.44
C LEU A 147 -17.97 -53.15 8.68
N LYS A 148 -16.86 -52.41 8.57
CA LYS A 148 -16.48 -51.32 9.48
C LYS A 148 -16.12 -50.10 8.68
N MET A 149 -16.65 -48.95 9.06
CA MET A 149 -16.33 -47.64 8.46
C MET A 149 -15.53 -46.82 9.46
N GLU A 150 -14.61 -46.00 8.93
CA GLU A 150 -13.78 -45.10 9.71
C GLU A 150 -13.42 -43.87 8.85
N GLU A 151 -13.05 -42.77 9.52
CA GLU A 151 -12.55 -41.55 8.86
C GLU A 151 -11.02 -41.48 8.98
N VAL A 152 -10.37 -41.14 7.88
CA VAL A 152 -8.92 -40.88 7.80
C VAL A 152 -8.73 -39.41 7.54
N ILE A 153 -8.10 -38.70 8.46
CA ILE A 153 -7.87 -37.27 8.35
C ILE A 153 -6.41 -37.03 7.95
N ILE A 154 -6.22 -36.44 6.78
CA ILE A 154 -4.92 -35.94 6.34
C ILE A 154 -4.87 -34.45 6.67
N TYR A 155 -4.08 -34.14 7.69
CA TYR A 155 -3.90 -32.73 8.12
C TYR A 155 -3.23 -31.90 7.06
N GLN A 156 -3.61 -30.63 6.94
CA GLN A 156 -2.85 -29.58 6.25
C GLN A 156 -2.90 -28.30 7.07
N PRO A 157 -1.84 -27.47 7.04
CA PRO A 157 -1.86 -26.17 7.70
C PRO A 157 -2.86 -25.24 7.02
N GLU A 158 -3.21 -24.16 7.71
CA GLU A 158 -3.98 -23.07 7.09
C GLU A 158 -3.19 -22.42 5.96
N LYS A 159 -3.91 -21.92 4.96
CA LYS A 159 -3.30 -21.16 3.85
C LYS A 159 -2.61 -19.91 4.40
N THR A 160 -1.36 -19.71 4.00
CA THR A 160 -0.67 -18.46 4.32
C THR A 160 -1.28 -17.32 3.53
N ILE A 161 -1.72 -16.28 4.22
CA ILE A 161 -2.28 -15.05 3.68
C ILE A 161 -1.34 -13.91 4.10
N LEU A 162 -1.02 -13.04 3.16
CA LEU A 162 -0.24 -11.84 3.39
C LEU A 162 -1.17 -10.63 3.29
N ASP A 163 -1.33 -9.91 4.39
CA ASP A 163 -1.99 -8.61 4.43
C ASP A 163 -0.92 -7.52 4.49
N PHE A 164 -1.10 -6.41 3.78
CA PHE A 164 -0.10 -5.36 3.71
C PHE A 164 -0.71 -3.97 3.61
N ASP A 165 0.00 -3.01 4.17
CA ASP A 165 -0.22 -1.58 4.07
C ASP A 165 0.95 -0.92 3.33
N LEU A 166 0.65 0.00 2.43
CA LEU A 166 1.61 0.65 1.56
C LEU A 166 1.54 2.16 1.68
N ASP A 167 2.53 2.76 2.32
CA ASP A 167 2.83 4.18 2.21
C ASP A 167 3.55 4.42 0.87
N SER A 168 2.86 5.03 -0.08
CA SER A 168 3.39 5.32 -1.42
C SER A 168 4.52 6.35 -1.39
N VAL A 169 5.27 6.46 -2.49
CA VAL A 169 6.31 7.49 -2.66
C VAL A 169 5.73 8.89 -2.48
N SER A 170 6.44 9.74 -1.76
CA SER A 170 5.97 11.07 -1.43
C SER A 170 5.96 12.02 -2.62
N CYS A 171 6.97 11.93 -3.52
CA CYS A 171 7.17 12.82 -4.64
C CYS A 171 7.64 12.07 -5.89
N PHE A 172 7.44 12.71 -7.04
CA PHE A 172 7.93 12.22 -8.33
C PHE A 172 9.41 11.82 -8.27
N ARG A 173 9.73 10.60 -8.74
CA ARG A 173 11.07 9.97 -8.75
C ARG A 173 11.73 9.79 -7.39
N LYS A 174 10.98 9.85 -6.29
CA LYS A 174 11.51 9.44 -4.99
C LYS A 174 11.42 7.92 -4.80
N SER A 175 12.22 7.44 -3.86
CA SER A 175 12.22 6.04 -3.43
C SER A 175 12.11 6.01 -1.91
N ASP A 176 10.96 6.45 -1.39
CA ASP A 176 10.69 6.56 0.03
C ASP A 176 9.40 5.85 0.46
N ALA A 177 8.82 5.02 -0.44
CA ALA A 177 7.68 4.20 -0.09
C ALA A 177 8.05 3.16 0.96
N ILE A 178 7.07 2.84 1.81
CA ILE A 178 7.22 1.87 2.90
C ILE A 178 6.12 0.83 2.75
N LEU A 179 6.52 -0.43 2.70
CA LEU A 179 5.64 -1.58 2.75
C LEU A 179 5.70 -2.18 4.16
N SER A 180 4.56 -2.25 4.84
CA SER A 180 4.37 -2.98 6.09
C SER A 180 3.45 -4.15 5.82
N PHE A 181 3.73 -5.35 6.37
CA PHE A 181 2.91 -6.52 6.11
C PHE A 181 2.84 -7.46 7.32
N VAL A 182 1.75 -8.25 7.36
CA VAL A 182 1.53 -9.29 8.36
C VAL A 182 1.14 -10.57 7.66
N ALA A 183 1.73 -11.68 8.06
CA ALA A 183 1.40 -13.02 7.57
C ALA A 183 0.49 -13.74 8.55
N PHE A 184 -0.57 -14.38 8.04
CA PHE A 184 -1.50 -15.23 8.79
C PHE A 184 -1.51 -16.63 8.20
N GLY A 185 -1.84 -17.65 9.02
CA GLY A 185 -1.78 -19.06 8.60
C GLY A 185 -0.34 -19.55 8.45
N GLY A 186 -0.13 -20.74 7.86
CA GLY A 186 1.19 -21.35 7.74
C GLY A 186 1.87 -21.60 9.08
N LYS A 187 3.19 -21.74 9.07
CA LYS A 187 4.01 -21.97 10.28
C LYS A 187 5.14 -20.96 10.37
N GLY A 188 5.06 -20.01 11.34
CA GLY A 188 6.18 -19.10 11.60
C GLY A 188 7.45 -19.79 12.13
N PRO A 189 8.64 -19.18 12.02
CA PRO A 189 8.86 -17.82 11.53
C PRO A 189 8.77 -17.69 10.01
N PHE A 190 8.47 -16.44 9.56
CA PHE A 190 8.39 -16.11 8.14
C PHE A 190 9.63 -15.35 7.67
N VAL A 191 10.02 -15.59 6.41
CA VAL A 191 11.03 -14.82 5.71
C VAL A 191 10.48 -14.37 4.36
N TYR A 192 10.90 -13.20 3.91
CA TYR A 192 10.43 -12.61 2.65
C TYR A 192 11.55 -12.34 1.66
N SER A 193 11.19 -12.23 0.38
CA SER A 193 12.13 -11.95 -0.71
C SER A 193 11.43 -11.29 -1.88
N PHE A 194 12.15 -10.48 -2.67
CA PHE A 194 11.68 -9.98 -3.97
C PHE A 194 12.23 -10.81 -5.17
N ASP A 195 13.23 -11.64 -4.94
CA ASP A 195 13.96 -12.36 -5.99
C ASP A 195 14.01 -13.88 -5.80
N LYS A 196 13.43 -14.42 -4.72
CA LYS A 196 13.48 -15.83 -4.27
C LYS A 196 14.88 -16.33 -3.89
N THR A 197 15.88 -15.47 -3.91
CA THR A 197 17.28 -15.84 -3.62
C THR A 197 17.77 -15.23 -2.32
N THR A 198 17.47 -13.95 -2.10
CA THR A 198 17.86 -13.20 -0.90
C THR A 198 16.68 -13.12 0.05
N TRP A 199 16.76 -13.87 1.15
CA TRP A 199 15.68 -13.94 2.16
C TRP A 199 16.00 -13.08 3.38
N GLN A 200 15.03 -12.33 3.83
CA GLN A 200 15.14 -11.40 4.96
C GLN A 200 14.05 -11.68 6.00
N THR A 201 14.34 -11.33 7.25
CA THR A 201 13.38 -11.35 8.35
C THR A 201 12.78 -9.96 8.56
N GLY A 202 11.61 -9.90 9.17
CA GLY A 202 10.92 -8.65 9.48
C GLY A 202 9.58 -8.54 8.75
N ASN A 203 8.92 -7.41 8.96
CA ASN A 203 7.59 -7.16 8.41
C ASN A 203 7.45 -5.74 7.84
N ARG A 204 8.59 -5.08 7.59
CA ARG A 204 8.64 -3.72 7.05
C ARG A 204 9.79 -3.57 6.07
N ILE A 205 9.50 -3.01 4.90
CA ILE A 205 10.46 -2.71 3.85
C ILE A 205 10.34 -1.23 3.53
N SER A 206 11.46 -0.51 3.53
CA SER A 206 11.52 0.93 3.24
C SER A 206 12.35 1.19 1.99
N ASN A 207 12.32 2.44 1.54
CA ASN A 207 13.07 2.93 0.38
C ASN A 207 12.68 2.24 -0.94
N LEU A 208 11.40 1.90 -1.08
CA LEU A 208 10.88 1.38 -2.33
C LEU A 208 10.59 2.56 -3.29
N GLY A 209 10.99 2.40 -4.53
CA GLY A 209 10.64 3.29 -5.63
C GLY A 209 9.29 2.94 -6.25
N THR A 210 8.91 3.69 -7.29
CA THR A 210 7.73 3.38 -8.10
C THR A 210 7.94 2.13 -8.92
N GLY A 211 6.87 1.38 -9.23
CA GLY A 211 6.94 0.18 -10.04
C GLY A 211 6.11 -0.98 -9.52
N LYS A 212 6.16 -2.07 -10.26
CA LYS A 212 5.49 -3.32 -9.91
C LYS A 212 6.45 -4.25 -9.17
N TYR A 213 6.01 -4.74 -8.00
CA TYR A 213 6.76 -5.63 -7.13
C TYR A 213 6.01 -6.93 -6.91
N THR A 214 6.74 -8.02 -6.80
CA THR A 214 6.22 -9.29 -6.28
C THR A 214 6.98 -9.63 -5.01
N LEU A 215 6.25 -9.71 -3.89
CA LEU A 215 6.79 -10.12 -2.61
C LEU A 215 6.53 -11.60 -2.42
N PHE A 216 7.59 -12.37 -2.25
CA PHE A 216 7.54 -13.79 -1.90
C PHE A 216 7.69 -13.93 -0.39
N LEU A 217 6.87 -14.77 0.20
CA LEU A 217 6.91 -15.12 1.60
C LEU A 217 7.14 -16.64 1.72
N LYS A 218 8.03 -17.04 2.60
CA LYS A 218 8.30 -18.43 2.92
C LYS A 218 8.15 -18.66 4.42
N ASP A 219 7.41 -19.70 4.79
CA ASP A 219 7.22 -20.10 6.18
C ASP A 219 8.33 -21.07 6.66
N ALA A 220 8.26 -21.49 7.94
CA ALA A 220 9.22 -22.43 8.53
C ALA A 220 9.23 -23.82 7.88
N ASN A 221 8.14 -24.22 7.24
CA ASN A 221 8.05 -25.46 6.47
C ASN A 221 8.52 -25.30 5.01
N SER A 222 9.05 -24.14 4.65
CA SER A 222 9.43 -23.77 3.28
C SER A 222 8.26 -23.61 2.30
N CYS A 223 7.04 -23.46 2.81
CA CYS A 223 5.87 -23.18 1.99
C CYS A 223 5.95 -21.75 1.44
N LEU A 224 5.79 -21.63 0.12
CA LEU A 224 5.87 -20.36 -0.58
C LEU A 224 4.47 -19.80 -0.84
N THR A 225 4.32 -18.52 -0.59
CA THR A 225 3.20 -17.72 -1.09
C THR A 225 3.73 -16.41 -1.66
N ASP A 226 3.00 -15.78 -2.57
CA ASP A 226 3.41 -14.50 -3.14
C ASP A 226 2.21 -13.57 -3.29
N THR A 227 2.53 -12.29 -3.32
CA THR A 227 1.59 -11.22 -3.66
C THR A 227 2.26 -10.19 -4.55
N THR A 228 1.47 -9.58 -5.42
CA THR A 228 1.94 -8.56 -6.35
C THR A 228 1.22 -7.26 -6.05
N PHE A 229 1.96 -6.17 -5.97
CA PHE A 229 1.44 -4.82 -5.78
C PHE A 229 2.15 -3.83 -6.69
N ASN A 230 1.53 -2.66 -6.88
CA ASN A 230 2.09 -1.59 -7.68
C ASN A 230 2.24 -0.33 -6.83
N ILE A 231 3.41 0.31 -6.90
CA ILE A 231 3.67 1.61 -6.30
C ILE A 231 3.54 2.65 -7.42
N PRO A 232 2.47 3.46 -7.41
CA PRO A 232 2.24 4.43 -8.47
C PRO A 232 3.25 5.58 -8.40
N GLU A 233 3.61 6.14 -9.55
CA GLU A 233 4.38 7.37 -9.65
C GLU A 233 3.47 8.56 -9.36
N PRO A 234 3.78 9.43 -8.38
CA PRO A 234 3.06 10.68 -8.19
C PRO A 234 3.28 11.61 -9.40
N LEU A 235 2.30 12.45 -9.67
CA LEU A 235 2.44 13.49 -10.68
C LEU A 235 3.51 14.49 -10.28
N PHE A 236 4.27 14.96 -11.26
CA PHE A 236 5.33 15.97 -11.06
C PHE A 236 4.73 17.28 -10.55
N PHE A 237 5.13 17.71 -9.34
CA PHE A 237 4.79 19.03 -8.82
C PHE A 237 5.60 20.09 -9.54
N ASN A 238 4.94 21.03 -10.20
CA ASN A 238 5.58 22.12 -10.92
C ASN A 238 4.90 23.46 -10.62
N ILE A 239 5.66 24.53 -10.81
CA ILE A 239 5.17 25.91 -10.79
C ILE A 239 5.68 26.62 -12.05
N ASP A 240 4.93 27.62 -12.52
CA ASP A 240 5.24 28.40 -13.70
C ASP A 240 4.91 29.87 -13.43
N LEU A 241 5.89 30.75 -13.58
CA LEU A 241 5.77 32.20 -13.48
C LEU A 241 5.42 32.85 -14.81
N GLY A 242 5.28 32.05 -15.88
CA GLY A 242 4.90 32.46 -17.21
C GLY A 242 6.12 32.82 -18.08
N GLN A 243 6.50 34.07 -18.15
CA GLN A 243 7.60 34.51 -19.01
C GLN A 243 8.96 34.37 -18.30
N GLU A 244 9.96 33.85 -19.00
CA GLU A 244 11.35 33.83 -18.50
C GLU A 244 11.95 35.25 -18.34
N ILE A 245 11.50 36.19 -19.17
CA ILE A 245 11.98 37.60 -19.17
C ILE A 245 10.79 38.54 -19.22
N ILE A 246 10.71 39.45 -18.27
CA ILE A 246 9.75 40.55 -18.24
C ILE A 246 10.51 41.87 -18.41
N LYS A 247 10.10 42.69 -19.37
CA LYS A 247 10.61 44.07 -19.54
C LYS A 247 9.73 45.04 -18.76
N ALA A 248 10.31 45.91 -17.99
CA ALA A 248 9.60 46.86 -17.14
C ALA A 248 10.30 48.22 -17.15
N ASN A 249 9.53 49.28 -16.95
CA ASN A 249 10.06 50.59 -16.67
C ASN A 249 10.43 50.73 -15.19
N TYR A 250 11.32 51.62 -14.88
CA TYR A 250 11.68 51.93 -13.50
C TYR A 250 10.44 52.30 -12.67
N ASN A 251 10.34 51.78 -11.45
CA ASN A 251 9.20 51.90 -10.54
C ASN A 251 7.89 51.24 -11.00
N GLN A 252 7.89 50.55 -12.13
CA GLN A 252 6.71 49.80 -12.55
C GLN A 252 6.41 48.66 -11.57
N LYS A 253 5.13 48.50 -11.20
CA LYS A 253 4.67 47.38 -10.39
C LYS A 253 4.31 46.19 -11.28
N ILE A 254 4.84 45.01 -10.97
CA ILE A 254 4.65 43.78 -11.70
C ILE A 254 4.02 42.78 -10.77
N SER A 255 2.88 42.24 -11.15
CA SER A 255 2.24 41.12 -10.40
C SER A 255 2.86 39.80 -10.81
N LEU A 256 3.41 39.08 -9.86
CA LEU A 256 3.95 37.72 -10.01
C LEU A 256 2.94 36.73 -9.43
N ILE A 257 2.25 36.02 -10.32
CA ILE A 257 1.17 35.08 -9.96
C ILE A 257 1.53 33.71 -10.52
N PRO A 258 2.07 32.80 -9.71
CA PRO A 258 2.48 31.49 -10.18
C PRO A 258 1.28 30.60 -10.51
N LEU A 259 1.36 29.86 -11.60
CA LEU A 259 0.51 28.73 -11.90
C LEU A 259 1.09 27.49 -11.21
N LEU A 260 0.24 26.70 -10.59
CA LEU A 260 0.64 25.48 -9.88
C LEU A 260 0.05 24.26 -10.57
N PHE A 261 0.86 23.20 -10.67
CA PHE A 261 0.48 21.93 -11.26
C PHE A 261 0.79 20.80 -10.28
N ASN A 262 -0.22 19.98 -9.95
CA ASN A 262 -0.12 18.75 -9.19
C ASN A 262 0.40 18.86 -7.74
N GLY A 263 0.52 20.04 -7.16
CA GLY A 263 0.93 20.23 -5.78
C GLY A 263 -0.19 19.88 -4.79
N GLN A 264 0.14 19.23 -3.70
CA GLN A 264 -0.80 18.86 -2.65
C GLN A 264 -0.87 19.96 -1.57
N PRO A 265 -2.02 20.63 -1.39
CA PRO A 265 -2.14 21.68 -0.39
C PRO A 265 -2.04 21.14 1.06
N PRO A 266 -1.58 21.97 2.01
CA PRO A 266 -1.17 23.38 1.86
C PRO A 266 0.21 23.55 1.21
N ILE A 267 0.35 24.59 0.39
CA ILE A 267 1.61 24.93 -0.29
C ILE A 267 2.30 26.04 0.48
N LYS A 268 3.61 25.91 0.72
CA LYS A 268 4.48 26.93 1.30
C LYS A 268 5.29 27.58 0.18
N TYR A 269 5.30 28.90 0.14
CA TYR A 269 6.02 29.70 -0.86
C TYR A 269 7.24 30.37 -0.25
N LYS A 270 8.31 30.50 -1.02
CA LYS A 270 9.51 31.23 -0.64
C LYS A 270 10.08 31.92 -1.90
N TRP A 271 9.91 33.24 -1.94
CA TRP A 271 10.55 34.08 -2.93
C TRP A 271 11.99 34.40 -2.52
N SER A 272 12.89 34.48 -3.49
CA SER A 272 14.27 34.86 -3.28
C SER A 272 14.75 35.79 -4.42
N LEU A 273 15.34 36.89 -4.03
CA LEU A 273 15.87 37.94 -4.92
C LEU A 273 16.97 38.71 -4.17
N PRO A 274 17.88 39.43 -4.90
CA PRO A 274 18.98 40.16 -4.27
C PRO A 274 18.55 41.29 -3.34
N ASP A 275 17.38 41.91 -3.61
CA ASP A 275 16.82 43.01 -2.82
C ASP A 275 15.38 42.67 -2.42
N SER A 276 15.21 42.13 -1.23
CA SER A 276 13.92 41.69 -0.74
C SER A 276 12.91 42.83 -0.48
N THR A 277 13.37 44.08 -0.41
CA THR A 277 12.49 45.25 -0.20
C THR A 277 11.67 45.60 -1.46
N ALA A 278 12.11 45.16 -2.63
CA ALA A 278 11.42 45.37 -3.90
C ALA A 278 10.18 44.48 -4.08
N LEU A 279 9.96 43.49 -3.19
CA LEU A 279 8.84 42.58 -3.28
C LEU A 279 7.86 42.78 -2.10
N SER A 280 6.56 42.77 -2.40
CA SER A 280 5.52 42.99 -1.39
C SER A 280 5.45 41.94 -0.32
N CYS A 281 5.86 40.71 -0.63
CA CYS A 281 5.80 39.57 0.29
C CYS A 281 6.76 38.43 -0.16
N LEU A 282 7.51 37.87 0.80
CA LEU A 282 8.47 36.77 0.53
C LEU A 282 7.88 35.35 0.72
N ARG A 283 6.70 35.25 1.32
CA ARG A 283 6.10 33.93 1.68
C ARG A 283 4.65 33.74 1.21
N CYS A 284 4.13 34.67 0.44
CA CYS A 284 2.78 34.56 -0.15
C CYS A 284 2.83 33.87 -1.52
N LYS A 285 1.68 33.41 -2.00
CA LYS A 285 1.54 32.87 -3.35
C LYS A 285 1.79 33.98 -4.37
N ASP A 286 1.01 35.04 -4.28
CA ASP A 286 1.03 36.14 -5.23
C ASP A 286 1.86 37.29 -4.65
N ALA A 287 2.78 37.80 -5.41
CA ALA A 287 3.66 38.90 -4.98
C ALA A 287 3.67 40.04 -6.01
N ILE A 288 3.85 41.25 -5.52
CA ILE A 288 4.02 42.43 -6.36
C ILE A 288 5.49 42.90 -6.28
N PHE A 289 6.17 42.93 -7.40
CA PHE A 289 7.52 43.40 -7.52
C PHE A 289 7.52 44.87 -8.01
N THR A 290 8.31 45.72 -7.34
CA THR A 290 8.56 47.09 -7.80
C THR A 290 9.89 47.12 -8.54
N ALA A 291 9.88 47.46 -9.81
CA ALA A 291 11.01 47.41 -10.73
C ALA A 291 12.04 48.53 -10.47
N ASN A 292 12.91 48.35 -9.47
CA ASN A 292 13.95 49.31 -9.09
C ASN A 292 15.28 49.08 -9.82
N ARG A 293 15.57 47.85 -10.22
CA ARG A 293 16.75 47.47 -11.03
C ARG A 293 16.53 46.10 -11.69
N THR A 294 17.32 45.84 -12.73
CA THR A 294 17.35 44.54 -13.40
C THR A 294 17.82 43.48 -12.42
N MET A 295 17.02 42.40 -12.24
CA MET A 295 17.35 41.29 -11.36
C MET A 295 16.59 40.03 -11.74
N GLU A 296 17.01 38.92 -11.17
CA GLU A 296 16.33 37.63 -11.22
C GLU A 296 15.56 37.39 -9.94
N ILE A 297 14.33 36.92 -10.07
CA ILE A 297 13.43 36.60 -8.96
C ILE A 297 13.12 35.12 -9.07
N ASN A 298 13.41 34.38 -8.02
CA ASN A 298 13.18 32.94 -7.96
C ASN A 298 12.09 32.64 -6.94
N LEU A 299 11.20 31.72 -7.31
CA LEU A 299 10.17 31.18 -6.43
C LEU A 299 10.44 29.70 -6.17
N MET A 300 10.38 29.32 -4.92
CA MET A 300 10.34 27.93 -4.47
C MET A 300 9.01 27.68 -3.78
N ALA A 301 8.30 26.65 -4.22
CA ALA A 301 7.09 26.14 -3.58
C ALA A 301 7.35 24.76 -2.99
N THR A 302 6.82 24.53 -1.80
CA THR A 302 6.89 23.21 -1.12
C THR A 302 5.49 22.79 -0.78
N ASP A 303 5.07 21.62 -1.22
CA ASP A 303 3.75 21.07 -0.96
C ASP A 303 3.65 20.35 0.39
N ARG A 304 2.46 19.82 0.70
CA ARG A 304 2.19 19.07 1.94
C ARG A 304 3.10 17.84 2.08
N ASN A 305 3.43 17.17 0.99
CA ASN A 305 4.26 15.95 0.99
C ASN A 305 5.76 16.25 1.03
N GLY A 306 6.14 17.56 1.01
CA GLY A 306 7.52 17.99 0.98
C GLY A 306 8.12 18.01 -0.42
N CYS A 307 7.31 17.87 -1.47
CA CYS A 307 7.74 18.01 -2.86
C CYS A 307 8.06 19.48 -3.15
N ILE A 308 9.15 19.71 -3.87
CA ILE A 308 9.66 21.06 -4.16
C ILE A 308 9.54 21.33 -5.65
N ALA A 309 8.93 22.47 -5.98
CA ALA A 309 8.92 23.05 -7.32
C ALA A 309 9.65 24.40 -7.29
N LYS A 310 10.34 24.74 -8.38
CA LYS A 310 11.09 26.01 -8.51
C LYS A 310 10.88 26.57 -9.89
N ASP A 311 10.78 27.89 -9.93
CA ASP A 311 10.81 28.65 -11.17
C ASP A 311 11.39 30.04 -10.93
N GLY A 312 11.82 30.72 -11.98
CA GLY A 312 12.44 32.03 -11.92
C GLY A 312 12.09 32.90 -13.11
N VAL A 313 12.09 34.21 -12.88
CA VAL A 313 11.84 35.21 -13.89
C VAL A 313 12.91 36.32 -13.83
N LYS A 314 13.46 36.66 -14.95
CA LYS A 314 14.39 37.79 -15.07
C LYS A 314 13.64 39.09 -15.43
N ILE A 315 13.70 40.06 -14.55
CA ILE A 315 13.10 41.40 -14.83
C ILE A 315 14.18 42.33 -15.41
N LEU A 316 13.98 42.77 -16.62
CA LEU A 316 14.82 43.77 -17.27
C LEU A 316 14.20 45.15 -17.07
N VAL A 317 14.84 45.98 -16.26
CA VAL A 317 14.34 47.33 -15.96
C VAL A 317 15.02 48.32 -16.89
N SER A 318 14.21 49.02 -17.69
CA SER A 318 14.66 50.14 -18.50
C SER A 318 14.38 51.44 -17.77
N GLN A 319 15.40 52.29 -17.72
CA GLN A 319 15.26 53.62 -17.19
C GLN A 319 15.41 54.61 -18.33
N GLN A 320 14.42 55.52 -18.47
CA GLN A 320 14.54 56.63 -19.39
C GLN A 320 15.57 57.62 -18.83
N ARG A 321 16.64 57.84 -19.57
CA ARG A 321 17.75 58.75 -19.20
C ARG A 321 17.74 60.02 -20.08
N ASN A 322 16.54 60.46 -20.50
CA ASN A 322 16.41 61.62 -21.37
C ASN A 322 16.44 62.89 -20.52
N ILE A 323 17.56 63.56 -20.54
CA ILE A 323 17.73 64.92 -20.00
C ILE A 323 17.75 65.89 -21.17
N ALA A 324 16.98 66.99 -21.09
CA ALA A 324 16.91 68.03 -22.06
C ALA A 324 17.20 69.35 -21.39
N ILE A 325 18.17 70.08 -21.92
CA ILE A 325 18.48 71.44 -21.53
C ILE A 325 18.21 72.27 -22.76
N PRO A 326 17.38 73.38 -22.70
CA PRO A 326 17.02 74.19 -23.84
C PRO A 326 18.23 74.76 -24.54
N THR A 327 18.19 74.71 -25.87
CA THR A 327 19.26 75.30 -26.73
C THR A 327 19.18 76.81 -26.85
N ALA A 328 18.06 77.37 -26.36
CA ALA A 328 17.89 78.82 -26.24
C ALA A 328 16.88 79.16 -25.14
N PHE A 329 17.02 80.33 -24.52
CA PHE A 329 16.04 80.87 -23.58
C PHE A 329 16.05 82.39 -23.63
N SER A 330 14.94 83.05 -23.19
CA SER A 330 14.76 84.47 -23.27
C SER A 330 14.20 85.06 -21.98
N PRO A 331 15.03 85.52 -21.07
CA PRO A 331 14.58 86.18 -19.84
C PRO A 331 14.04 87.57 -20.06
N ASN A 332 12.82 87.73 -20.61
CA ASN A 332 12.13 88.95 -20.93
C ASN A 332 10.93 89.23 -20.03
N ASN A 333 10.72 88.38 -19.00
CA ASN A 333 9.60 88.39 -18.01
C ASN A 333 8.21 88.20 -18.62
N ASP A 334 8.10 87.42 -19.70
CA ASP A 334 6.82 87.04 -20.30
C ASP A 334 6.28 85.73 -19.77
N ALA A 335 6.98 85.17 -18.79
CA ALA A 335 6.73 83.88 -18.18
C ALA A 335 6.93 82.64 -19.11
N GLN A 336 7.59 82.84 -20.25
CA GLN A 336 7.95 81.78 -21.18
C GLN A 336 9.46 81.70 -21.37
N ASN A 337 10.11 80.64 -21.06
CA ASN A 337 11.54 80.42 -21.18
C ASN A 337 12.43 81.47 -20.51
N ASP A 338 11.93 82.13 -19.46
CA ASP A 338 12.65 83.13 -18.68
C ASP A 338 13.84 82.59 -17.91
N ILE A 339 13.80 81.28 -17.65
CA ILE A 339 14.79 80.58 -16.87
C ILE A 339 15.24 79.33 -17.65
N LEU A 340 16.55 79.15 -17.80
CA LEU A 340 17.12 77.92 -18.35
C LEU A 340 17.05 76.82 -17.29
N ILE A 341 16.08 75.95 -17.42
CA ILE A 341 15.86 74.81 -16.51
C ILE A 341 16.23 73.46 -17.15
N ILE A 342 16.52 72.48 -16.34
CA ILE A 342 16.86 71.15 -16.81
C ILE A 342 15.59 70.30 -16.80
N HIS A 343 15.16 69.87 -17.97
CA HIS A 343 13.99 68.96 -18.13
C HIS A 343 14.40 67.54 -18.20
N GLY A 344 13.57 66.64 -17.63
CA GLY A 344 13.80 65.21 -17.67
C GLY A 344 12.74 64.42 -16.90
N PRO A 345 12.87 63.09 -16.82
CA PRO A 345 12.06 62.27 -15.93
C PRO A 345 12.18 62.77 -14.48
N GLU A 346 11.11 62.55 -13.69
CA GLU A 346 11.12 62.88 -12.26
C GLU A 346 12.21 62.12 -11.49
N ASN A 347 12.65 62.67 -10.36
CA ASN A 347 13.63 62.07 -9.46
C ASN A 347 15.06 61.88 -10.01
N ILE A 348 15.45 62.57 -11.08
CA ILE A 348 16.84 62.65 -11.48
C ILE A 348 17.48 63.83 -10.74
N LYS A 349 18.53 63.54 -9.97
CA LYS A 349 19.22 64.55 -9.16
C LYS A 349 20.31 65.22 -9.95
N ILE A 350 20.27 66.54 -9.98
CA ILE A 350 21.32 67.34 -10.54
C ILE A 350 22.40 67.59 -9.47
N LEU A 351 23.53 66.92 -9.63
CA LEU A 351 24.64 67.01 -8.70
C LEU A 351 25.39 68.31 -8.87
N GLN A 352 25.48 68.79 -10.10
CA GLN A 352 26.14 70.03 -10.41
C GLN A 352 25.63 70.55 -11.79
N PHE A 353 25.31 71.84 -11.91
CA PHE A 353 25.01 72.54 -13.12
C PHE A 353 25.84 73.85 -13.21
N LYS A 354 26.64 74.00 -14.23
CA LYS A 354 27.53 75.17 -14.43
C LYS A 354 27.36 75.70 -15.83
N ILE A 355 27.40 77.03 -15.95
CA ILE A 355 27.33 77.74 -17.24
C ILE A 355 28.51 78.73 -17.35
N TYR A 356 29.12 78.72 -18.49
CA TYR A 356 30.28 79.51 -18.80
C TYR A 356 30.00 80.41 -20.02
N ASP A 357 30.60 81.61 -20.05
CA ASP A 357 30.59 82.47 -21.19
C ASP A 357 31.60 82.01 -22.27
N GLN A 358 31.65 82.75 -23.44
CA GLN A 358 32.53 82.39 -24.53
C GLN A 358 34.04 82.55 -24.19
N LEU A 359 34.36 83.25 -23.11
CA LEU A 359 35.73 83.47 -22.62
C LEU A 359 36.12 82.43 -21.58
N GLY A 360 35.19 81.52 -21.22
CA GLY A 360 35.41 80.46 -20.19
C GLY A 360 35.18 80.94 -18.77
N ASN A 361 34.56 82.09 -18.51
CA ASN A 361 34.22 82.56 -17.18
C ASN A 361 32.93 81.90 -16.69
N LEU A 362 32.90 81.43 -15.42
CA LEU A 362 31.72 80.89 -14.79
C LEU A 362 30.68 82.01 -14.55
N VAL A 363 29.50 81.91 -15.15
CA VAL A 363 28.39 82.86 -15.02
C VAL A 363 27.22 82.34 -14.18
N TYR A 364 27.10 80.99 -14.03
CA TYR A 364 26.10 80.43 -13.21
C TYR A 364 26.59 79.10 -12.64
N GLN A 365 26.22 78.80 -11.39
CA GLN A 365 26.42 77.51 -10.79
C GLN A 365 25.30 77.15 -9.78
N ASP A 366 24.79 75.94 -9.86
CA ASP A 366 23.84 75.37 -8.88
C ASP A 366 24.09 73.91 -8.72
N ALA A 367 23.57 73.28 -7.59
CA ALA A 367 23.76 71.91 -7.27
C ALA A 367 22.69 71.39 -6.28
N GLY A 368 22.44 70.07 -6.28
CA GLY A 368 21.61 69.39 -5.30
C GLY A 368 20.11 69.61 -5.48
N PHE A 369 19.63 69.75 -6.71
CA PHE A 369 18.22 69.92 -7.08
C PHE A 369 17.77 68.78 -8.01
N PHE A 370 16.50 68.75 -8.38
CA PHE A 370 15.95 67.73 -9.28
C PHE A 370 15.53 68.31 -10.61
N THR A 371 15.41 67.49 -11.66
CA THR A 371 14.86 67.91 -12.96
C THR A 371 13.47 68.51 -12.79
N ASN A 372 13.12 69.46 -13.70
CA ASN A 372 11.85 70.19 -13.76
C ASN A 372 11.58 71.14 -12.59
N GLU A 373 12.57 71.44 -11.74
CA GLU A 373 12.42 72.44 -10.68
C GLU A 373 12.51 73.85 -11.29
N THR A 374 11.36 74.49 -11.45
CA THR A 374 11.26 75.82 -12.07
C THR A 374 11.85 76.96 -11.25
N SER A 375 12.05 76.73 -9.94
CA SER A 375 12.73 77.62 -9.01
C SER A 375 14.28 77.59 -9.13
N ARG A 376 14.78 76.58 -9.86
CA ARG A 376 16.23 76.35 -10.00
C ARG A 376 16.61 76.38 -11.46
N GLY A 377 17.52 77.25 -11.79
CA GLY A 377 17.96 77.46 -13.18
C GLY A 377 18.55 78.86 -13.37
N TRP A 378 19.07 79.10 -14.54
CA TRP A 378 19.74 80.36 -14.83
C TRP A 378 18.80 81.30 -15.53
N ASN A 379 18.66 82.53 -14.99
CA ASN A 379 17.83 83.61 -15.52
C ASN A 379 18.58 84.60 -16.39
N GLY A 380 19.78 84.32 -16.89
CA GLY A 380 20.55 85.17 -17.72
C GLY A 380 21.25 86.31 -16.98
N THR A 381 21.42 86.19 -15.63
CA THR A 381 22.16 87.20 -14.84
C THR A 381 23.40 86.58 -14.18
N PHE A 382 24.42 87.44 -13.93
CA PHE A 382 25.57 87.09 -13.10
C PHE A 382 25.79 88.24 -12.09
N ARG A 383 25.82 87.90 -10.79
CA ARG A 383 25.94 88.91 -9.70
C ARG A 383 24.87 90.01 -9.78
N GLN A 384 23.61 89.58 -10.09
CA GLN A 384 22.44 90.51 -10.27
C GLN A 384 22.52 91.46 -11.47
N MET A 385 23.50 91.33 -12.34
CA MET A 385 23.61 92.09 -13.59
C MET A 385 23.30 91.18 -14.77
N GLU A 386 22.59 91.74 -15.77
CA GLU A 386 22.34 91.04 -17.03
C GLU A 386 23.67 90.75 -17.75
N VAL A 387 23.78 89.48 -18.25
CA VAL A 387 24.93 89.17 -19.11
C VAL A 387 24.59 89.42 -20.59
N PRO A 388 25.56 89.58 -21.49
CA PRO A 388 25.33 89.83 -22.91
C PRO A 388 24.56 88.74 -23.60
N VAL A 389 23.72 89.05 -24.59
CA VAL A 389 23.11 88.03 -25.47
C VAL A 389 24.21 87.32 -26.25
N GLY A 390 24.01 85.95 -26.44
CA GLY A 390 25.03 85.13 -27.08
C GLY A 390 24.96 83.68 -26.66
N ASN A 391 25.95 82.92 -27.09
CA ASN A 391 26.06 81.50 -26.77
C ASN A 391 26.82 81.31 -25.46
N TYR A 392 26.31 80.37 -24.63
CA TYR A 392 26.88 79.95 -23.35
C TYR A 392 27.07 78.47 -23.36
N GLU A 393 28.19 77.98 -22.79
CA GLU A 393 28.42 76.52 -22.61
C GLU A 393 27.96 76.10 -21.24
N TRP A 394 27.26 74.94 -21.19
CA TRP A 394 26.85 74.42 -19.94
C TRP A 394 27.42 73.02 -19.74
N PHE A 395 27.66 72.62 -18.42
CA PHE A 395 28.07 71.35 -17.97
C PHE A 395 27.12 70.93 -16.84
N CYS A 396 26.58 69.71 -16.96
CA CYS A 396 25.65 69.19 -16.01
C CYS A 396 26.09 67.80 -15.60
N THR A 397 26.17 67.54 -14.27
CA THR A 397 26.37 66.22 -13.73
C THR A 397 25.07 65.80 -13.09
N VAL A 398 24.55 64.67 -13.55
CA VAL A 398 23.27 64.09 -13.05
C VAL A 398 23.49 62.76 -12.40
N GLU A 399 22.66 62.41 -11.41
CA GLU A 399 22.59 61.11 -10.79
C GLU A 399 21.18 60.56 -10.98
N TYR A 400 21.09 59.43 -11.68
CA TYR A 400 19.84 58.74 -11.91
C TYR A 400 19.44 57.89 -10.66
N PRO A 401 18.17 57.58 -10.48
CA PRO A 401 17.71 56.85 -9.31
C PRO A 401 18.35 55.46 -9.10
N ASP A 402 18.94 54.85 -10.14
CA ASP A 402 19.73 53.63 -10.08
C ASP A 402 21.19 53.84 -9.62
N GLY A 403 21.57 55.10 -9.25
CA GLY A 403 22.91 55.50 -8.85
C GLY A 403 23.87 55.74 -10.01
N TYR A 404 23.45 55.59 -11.26
CA TYR A 404 24.28 55.91 -12.41
C TYR A 404 24.47 57.43 -12.52
N LYS A 405 25.72 57.87 -12.75
CA LYS A 405 26.06 59.27 -12.96
C LYS A 405 26.41 59.50 -14.41
N ASP A 406 25.90 60.63 -14.97
CA ASP A 406 26.20 61.05 -16.32
C ASP A 406 26.72 62.47 -16.32
N TYR A 407 27.57 62.78 -17.29
CA TYR A 407 28.21 64.09 -17.49
C TYR A 407 27.78 64.60 -18.83
N LEU A 408 26.87 65.57 -18.79
CA LEU A 408 26.30 66.21 -19.99
C LEU A 408 26.93 67.52 -20.21
N ARG A 409 27.10 67.94 -21.50
CA ARG A 409 27.56 69.21 -21.89
C ARG A 409 26.85 69.69 -23.16
N GLY A 410 26.73 70.97 -23.33
CA GLY A 410 26.12 71.54 -24.51
C GLY A 410 26.19 73.03 -24.49
N GLN A 411 25.45 73.63 -25.41
CA GLN A 411 25.38 75.13 -25.56
C GLN A 411 23.91 75.58 -25.46
N THR A 412 23.71 76.74 -24.93
CA THR A 412 22.43 77.43 -24.94
C THR A 412 22.63 78.88 -25.42
N GLN A 413 21.69 79.43 -26.18
CA GLN A 413 21.68 80.81 -26.64
C GLN A 413 20.79 81.66 -25.73
N LEU A 414 21.36 82.63 -25.11
CA LEU A 414 20.63 83.74 -24.46
C LEU A 414 20.16 84.73 -25.47
N ILE A 415 18.87 84.94 -25.58
CA ILE A 415 18.22 85.93 -26.43
C ILE A 415 17.35 86.84 -25.56
N ARG A 416 17.10 88.09 -25.99
CA ARG A 416 16.20 88.98 -25.27
C ARG A 416 15.35 89.73 -26.29
#